data_7f87f03816ccdb2118a52552c764ee0d
#
_entry.id   7f87f03816ccdb2118a52552c764ee0d
#
_cell.length_a   1.000
_cell.length_b   1.000
_cell.length_c   1.000
_cell.angle_alpha   90.00
_cell.angle_beta   90.00
_cell.angle_gamma   90.00
#
_symmetry.space_group_name_H-M   'P 1'
#
loop_
_entity.id
_entity.type
_entity.pdbx_description
1 polymer ?
#
loop_
_entity_poly.entity_id
_entity_poly.type
_entity_poly.pdbx_seq_one_letter_code
_entity_poly.pdbx_strand_id
1 'polypeptide(L)'
;MKSIEAKILSTIKNKKQKGYVFSSYDFIGDFPRDSIDKALSTLAKKKKIRRIARGLYDHPQYSDFLQKELSPNIEEVAKAFARKFNWRIAISGDSALNLLGLSTQVVAKYIYLSDGANRTYDIQGTTLEFKKSSLKNIGFTYDESKLIVQALKALGKEHITQEIINTIRKQMEPKMYAKILDDTRTASIWIYDTIKQICRED
;
A
#
# COMPACT_ATOMS: atom_id res chain seq x y z
N MET A 1 34.89 -4.87 9.84
CA MET A 1 33.68 -5.11 9.02
C MET A 1 32.44 -4.64 9.81
N LYS A 2 31.50 -3.92 9.19
CA LYS A 2 30.21 -3.60 9.85
C LYS A 2 29.38 -4.88 10.05
N SER A 3 28.77 -5.04 11.23
CA SER A 3 27.87 -6.19 11.51
C SER A 3 26.66 -6.19 10.59
N ILE A 4 26.00 -7.36 10.42
CA ILE A 4 24.76 -7.48 9.63
C ILE A 4 23.68 -6.55 10.20
N GLU A 5 23.55 -6.44 11.52
CA GLU A 5 22.65 -5.50 12.19
C GLU A 5 22.88 -4.06 11.74
N ALA A 6 24.15 -3.62 11.71
CA ALA A 6 24.51 -2.26 11.29
C ALA A 6 24.20 -2.01 9.81
N LYS A 7 24.42 -3.01 8.94
CA LYS A 7 24.10 -2.91 7.51
C LYS A 7 22.58 -2.84 7.30
N ILE A 8 21.79 -3.72 7.94
CA ILE A 8 20.32 -3.69 7.90
C ILE A 8 19.78 -2.33 8.36
N LEU A 9 20.25 -1.82 9.52
CA LEU A 9 19.84 -0.50 10.00
C LEU A 9 20.20 0.63 9.04
N SER A 10 21.38 0.58 8.42
CA SER A 10 21.77 1.56 7.41
C SER A 10 20.84 1.52 6.20
N THR A 11 20.52 0.32 5.70
CA THR A 11 19.57 0.14 4.58
C THR A 11 18.19 0.70 4.92
N ILE A 12 17.66 0.40 6.11
CA ILE A 12 16.35 0.89 6.56
C ILE A 12 16.34 2.43 6.65
N LYS A 13 17.35 3.03 7.26
CA LYS A 13 17.46 4.48 7.41
C LYS A 13 17.61 5.22 6.08
N ASN A 14 18.22 4.56 5.08
CA ASN A 14 18.40 5.13 3.74
C ASN A 14 17.14 5.00 2.86
N LYS A 15 16.14 4.22 3.27
CA LYS A 15 14.84 4.20 2.59
C LYS A 15 14.17 5.56 2.78
N LYS A 16 13.98 6.29 1.68
CA LYS A 16 13.36 7.63 1.67
C LYS A 16 11.89 7.63 2.09
N GLN A 17 11.27 6.47 2.11
CA GLN A 17 9.85 6.30 2.41
C GLN A 17 9.61 6.32 3.92
N LYS A 18 8.89 7.34 4.38
CA LYS A 18 8.49 7.46 5.78
C LYS A 18 7.56 6.31 6.17
N GLY A 19 7.81 5.70 7.35
CA GLY A 19 6.97 4.59 7.84
C GLY A 19 7.18 3.27 7.11
N TYR A 20 8.34 3.10 6.43
CA TYR A 20 8.66 1.86 5.71
C TYR A 20 8.58 0.63 6.60
N VAL A 21 7.77 -0.33 6.18
CA VAL A 21 7.59 -1.64 6.83
C VAL A 21 8.33 -2.70 6.02
N PHE A 22 9.01 -3.61 6.70
CA PHE A 22 9.89 -4.61 6.08
C PHE A 22 9.81 -5.97 6.77
N SER A 23 10.29 -6.97 6.07
CA SER A 23 10.44 -8.35 6.51
C SER A 23 11.85 -8.86 6.20
N SER A 24 12.17 -10.08 6.58
CA SER A 24 13.43 -10.71 6.16
C SER A 24 13.54 -10.88 4.64
N TYR A 25 12.44 -10.94 3.91
CA TYR A 25 12.45 -11.03 2.44
C TYR A 25 13.07 -9.81 1.77
N ASP A 26 12.98 -8.64 2.39
CA ASP A 26 13.54 -7.40 1.84
C ASP A 26 15.08 -7.37 1.85
N PHE A 27 15.75 -8.37 2.46
CA PHE A 27 17.21 -8.46 2.62
C PHE A 27 17.81 -9.77 2.09
N ILE A 28 17.02 -10.67 1.50
CA ILE A 28 17.47 -12.02 1.07
C ILE A 28 18.58 -11.96 0.02
N GLY A 29 18.60 -10.93 -0.85
CA GLY A 29 19.66 -10.75 -1.84
C GLY A 29 21.03 -10.37 -1.24
N ASP A 30 21.03 -9.83 -0.02
CA ASP A 30 22.23 -9.28 0.60
C ASP A 30 22.88 -10.21 1.65
N PHE A 31 22.05 -11.07 2.29
CA PHE A 31 22.51 -11.90 3.43
C PHE A 31 21.78 -13.25 3.49
N PRO A 32 22.41 -14.28 4.14
CA PRO A 32 21.75 -15.56 4.44
C PRO A 32 20.51 -15.36 5.35
N ARG A 33 19.44 -16.08 5.07
CA ARG A 33 18.14 -15.95 5.74
C ARG A 33 18.23 -16.03 7.27
N ASP A 34 18.93 -17.03 7.79
CA ASP A 34 19.08 -17.22 9.23
C ASP A 34 19.78 -16.05 9.92
N SER A 35 20.76 -15.46 9.23
CA SER A 35 21.48 -14.29 9.71
C SER A 35 20.59 -13.05 9.74
N ILE A 36 19.72 -12.88 8.74
CA ILE A 36 18.72 -11.81 8.71
C ILE A 36 17.75 -11.97 9.88
N ASP A 37 17.16 -13.14 10.04
CA ASP A 37 16.15 -13.39 11.08
C ASP A 37 16.74 -13.18 12.49
N LYS A 38 17.99 -13.60 12.74
CA LYS A 38 18.73 -13.33 13.99
C LYS A 38 18.95 -11.83 14.20
N ALA A 39 19.43 -11.12 13.16
CA ALA A 39 19.68 -9.69 13.22
C ALA A 39 18.41 -8.88 13.49
N LEU A 40 17.30 -9.18 12.80
CA LEU A 40 16.00 -8.52 13.02
C LEU A 40 15.47 -8.77 14.43
N SER A 41 15.57 -10.00 14.91
CA SER A 41 15.19 -10.35 16.29
C SER A 41 16.02 -9.58 17.32
N THR A 42 17.34 -9.48 17.12
CA THR A 42 18.24 -8.75 18.00
C THR A 42 17.95 -7.24 17.97
N LEU A 43 17.73 -6.66 16.78
CA LEU A 43 17.39 -5.24 16.63
C LEU A 43 16.04 -4.91 17.31
N ALA A 44 15.06 -5.81 17.22
CA ALA A 44 13.78 -5.63 17.90
C ALA A 44 13.92 -5.71 19.44
N LYS A 45 14.71 -6.67 19.96
CA LYS A 45 15.04 -6.75 21.39
C LYS A 45 15.76 -5.49 21.90
N LYS A 46 16.66 -4.92 21.07
CA LYS A 46 17.38 -3.65 21.37
C LYS A 46 16.50 -2.42 21.16
N LYS A 47 15.22 -2.56 20.83
CA LYS A 47 14.28 -1.45 20.51
C LYS A 47 14.78 -0.49 19.42
N LYS A 48 15.60 -0.98 18.49
CA LYS A 48 16.07 -0.21 17.32
C LYS A 48 15.07 -0.27 16.16
N ILE A 49 14.23 -1.30 16.15
CA ILE A 49 13.10 -1.50 15.25
C ILE A 49 11.91 -2.01 16.08
N ARG A 50 10.71 -1.83 15.59
CA ARG A 50 9.49 -2.33 16.22
C ARG A 50 8.95 -3.53 15.45
N ARG A 51 8.54 -4.58 16.17
CA ARG A 51 7.84 -5.73 15.58
C ARG A 51 6.35 -5.42 15.52
N ILE A 52 5.79 -5.36 14.32
CA ILE A 52 4.37 -5.03 14.09
C ILE A 52 3.51 -6.29 14.06
N ALA A 53 3.99 -7.31 13.38
CA ALA A 53 3.33 -8.60 13.24
C ALA A 53 4.40 -9.72 13.13
N ARG A 54 3.97 -10.97 13.02
CA ARG A 54 4.90 -12.09 12.86
C ARG A 54 5.74 -11.94 11.57
N GLY A 55 7.04 -11.63 11.76
CA GLY A 55 8.01 -11.46 10.67
C GLY A 55 7.82 -10.15 9.88
N LEU A 56 7.16 -9.15 10.46
CA LEU A 56 7.09 -7.79 9.95
C LEU A 56 7.58 -6.80 11.01
N TYR A 57 8.34 -5.83 10.54
CA TYR A 57 8.98 -4.82 11.38
C TYR A 57 8.90 -3.46 10.73
N ASP A 58 8.96 -2.39 11.54
CA ASP A 58 9.17 -1.02 11.09
C ASP A 58 10.28 -0.33 11.89
N HIS A 59 10.68 0.82 11.39
CA HIS A 59 11.45 1.77 12.16
C HIS A 59 10.46 2.86 12.61
N PRO A 60 10.04 2.86 13.91
CA PRO A 60 9.00 3.77 14.36
C PRO A 60 9.47 5.21 14.20
N GLN A 61 8.53 6.06 13.74
CA GLN A 61 8.74 7.50 13.65
C GLN A 61 8.24 8.13 14.95
N TYR A 62 9.05 9.00 15.52
CA TYR A 62 8.66 9.80 16.68
C TYR A 62 8.02 11.11 16.20
N SER A 63 6.91 11.51 16.82
CA SER A 63 6.28 12.79 16.58
C SER A 63 6.59 13.71 17.78
N ASP A 64 7.35 14.76 17.53
CA ASP A 64 7.65 15.75 18.56
C ASP A 64 6.38 16.49 19.03
N PHE A 65 5.43 16.69 18.12
CA PHE A 65 4.15 17.31 18.44
C PHE A 65 3.31 16.45 19.37
N LEU A 66 3.23 15.12 19.12
CA LEU A 66 2.44 14.18 19.93
C LEU A 66 3.24 13.59 21.09
N GLN A 67 4.54 13.87 21.20
CA GLN A 67 5.47 13.32 22.19
C GLN A 67 5.42 11.78 22.28
N LYS A 68 5.20 11.10 21.14
CA LYS A 68 5.12 9.64 21.07
C LYS A 68 5.53 9.07 19.71
N GLU A 69 5.81 7.78 19.71
CA GLU A 69 5.97 7.03 18.45
C GLU A 69 4.65 6.96 17.69
N LEU A 70 4.71 7.21 16.39
CA LEU A 70 3.55 7.08 15.50
C LEU A 70 3.18 5.60 15.32
N SER A 71 1.88 5.34 15.13
CA SER A 71 1.38 4.03 14.73
C SER A 71 1.97 3.62 13.37
N PRO A 72 2.08 2.30 13.08
CA PRO A 72 2.52 1.83 11.77
C PRO A 72 1.62 2.37 10.65
N ASN A 73 2.23 2.72 9.52
CA ASN A 73 1.46 3.06 8.32
C ASN A 73 0.83 1.78 7.75
N ILE A 74 -0.51 1.69 7.80
CA ILE A 74 -1.26 0.50 7.40
C ILE A 74 -1.07 0.15 5.92
N GLU A 75 -0.94 1.15 5.05
CA GLU A 75 -0.63 0.94 3.63
C GLU A 75 0.73 0.26 3.47
N GLU A 76 1.75 0.73 4.17
CA GLU A 76 3.08 0.12 4.16
C GLU A 76 3.08 -1.29 4.76
N VAL A 77 2.26 -1.54 5.79
CA VAL A 77 2.04 -2.89 6.33
C VAL A 77 1.44 -3.80 5.27
N ALA A 78 0.41 -3.33 4.54
CA ALA A 78 -0.22 -4.10 3.46
C ALA A 78 0.78 -4.41 2.34
N LYS A 79 1.55 -3.41 1.89
CA LYS A 79 2.63 -3.58 0.89
C LYS A 79 3.72 -4.55 1.36
N ALA A 80 4.08 -4.52 2.64
CA ALA A 80 5.07 -5.46 3.20
C ALA A 80 4.55 -6.90 3.24
N PHE A 81 3.27 -7.11 3.56
CA PHE A 81 2.65 -8.43 3.41
C PHE A 81 2.62 -8.90 1.96
N ALA A 82 2.28 -8.00 1.03
CA ALA A 82 2.28 -8.29 -0.41
C ALA A 82 3.67 -8.76 -0.88
N ARG A 83 4.73 -8.05 -0.54
CA ARG A 83 6.12 -8.47 -0.84
C ARG A 83 6.47 -9.80 -0.19
N LYS A 84 6.13 -9.97 1.11
CA LYS A 84 6.45 -11.18 1.87
C LYS A 84 5.80 -12.44 1.29
N PHE A 85 4.58 -12.34 0.79
CA PHE A 85 3.82 -13.47 0.26
C PHE A 85 3.79 -13.53 -1.27
N ASN A 86 4.46 -12.59 -1.93
CA ASN A 86 4.43 -12.41 -3.37
C ASN A 86 3.00 -12.24 -3.91
N TRP A 87 2.21 -11.42 -3.21
CA TRP A 87 0.84 -11.10 -3.60
C TRP A 87 0.76 -9.81 -4.41
N ARG A 88 -0.15 -9.77 -5.36
CA ARG A 88 -0.65 -8.52 -5.93
C ARG A 88 -1.80 -8.03 -5.08
N ILE A 89 -1.77 -6.76 -4.71
CA ILE A 89 -2.81 -6.15 -3.91
C ILE A 89 -3.32 -4.87 -4.55
N ALA A 90 -4.59 -4.56 -4.28
CA ALA A 90 -5.21 -3.27 -4.56
C ALA A 90 -6.07 -2.87 -3.35
N ILE A 91 -6.10 -1.60 -3.02
CA ILE A 91 -6.97 -1.11 -1.95
C ILE A 91 -8.44 -1.35 -2.33
N SER A 92 -9.32 -1.63 -1.35
CA SER A 92 -10.76 -1.81 -1.63
C SER A 92 -11.44 -0.49 -2.01
N GLY A 93 -12.61 -0.60 -2.65
CA GLY A 93 -13.33 0.54 -3.17
C GLY A 93 -13.61 1.64 -2.15
N ASP A 94 -14.13 1.30 -0.96
CA ASP A 94 -14.44 2.30 0.09
C ASP A 94 -13.20 3.06 0.54
N SER A 95 -12.09 2.36 0.75
CA SER A 95 -10.82 3.00 1.08
C SER A 95 -10.25 3.81 -0.09
N ALA A 96 -10.48 3.36 -1.33
CA ALA A 96 -10.08 4.11 -2.51
C ALA A 96 -10.87 5.43 -2.63
N LEU A 97 -12.17 5.42 -2.32
CA LEU A 97 -12.99 6.64 -2.29
C LEU A 97 -12.46 7.65 -1.28
N ASN A 98 -12.08 7.20 -0.09
CA ASN A 98 -11.51 8.08 0.93
C ASN A 98 -10.17 8.68 0.50
N LEU A 99 -9.28 7.86 -0.08
CA LEU A 99 -7.98 8.36 -0.56
C LEU A 99 -8.11 9.39 -1.68
N LEU A 100 -9.15 9.27 -2.50
CA LEU A 100 -9.44 10.23 -3.57
C LEU A 100 -10.26 11.43 -3.11
N GLY A 101 -10.61 11.52 -1.82
CA GLY A 101 -11.45 12.59 -1.28
C GLY A 101 -12.91 12.55 -1.73
N LEU A 102 -13.37 11.38 -2.22
CA LEU A 102 -14.74 11.14 -2.68
C LEU A 102 -15.68 10.66 -1.58
N SER A 103 -15.15 10.36 -0.40
CA SER A 103 -15.90 9.98 0.79
C SER A 103 -15.23 10.54 2.03
N THR A 104 -16.02 10.98 2.99
CA THR A 104 -15.56 11.45 4.32
C THR A 104 -15.82 10.40 5.41
N GLN A 105 -16.31 9.22 5.06
CA GLN A 105 -16.60 8.17 6.03
C GLN A 105 -15.30 7.65 6.67
N VAL A 106 -15.28 7.58 7.99
CA VAL A 106 -14.16 6.99 8.72
C VAL A 106 -14.15 5.48 8.46
N VAL A 107 -13.05 4.99 7.89
CA VAL A 107 -12.87 3.58 7.59
C VAL A 107 -12.57 2.84 8.90
N ALA A 108 -13.51 1.99 9.35
CA ALA A 108 -13.32 1.18 10.56
C ALA A 108 -12.24 0.08 10.39
N LYS A 109 -11.99 -0.34 9.16
CA LYS A 109 -10.97 -1.34 8.81
C LYS A 109 -10.41 -1.10 7.42
N TYR A 110 -9.14 -1.43 7.24
CA TYR A 110 -8.48 -1.36 5.94
C TYR A 110 -8.64 -2.68 5.21
N ILE A 111 -9.25 -2.65 4.03
CA ILE A 111 -9.48 -3.84 3.20
C ILE A 111 -8.64 -3.72 1.94
N TYR A 112 -7.86 -4.75 1.65
CA TYR A 112 -7.13 -4.91 0.40
C TYR A 112 -7.64 -6.14 -0.35
N LEU A 113 -7.88 -5.99 -1.63
CA LEU A 113 -8.10 -7.10 -2.54
C LEU A 113 -6.75 -7.73 -2.86
N SER A 114 -6.68 -9.06 -2.95
CA SER A 114 -5.42 -9.80 -3.14
C SER A 114 -5.64 -11.03 -4.01
N ASP A 115 -4.64 -11.44 -4.80
CA ASP A 115 -4.62 -12.76 -5.46
C ASP A 115 -4.25 -13.89 -4.47
N GLY A 116 -3.85 -13.54 -3.25
CA GLY A 116 -3.58 -14.49 -2.17
C GLY A 116 -4.83 -14.95 -1.43
N ALA A 117 -4.61 -15.63 -0.31
CA ALA A 117 -5.69 -16.12 0.55
C ALA A 117 -6.31 -15.00 1.38
N ASN A 118 -7.60 -15.18 1.75
CA ASN A 118 -8.25 -14.31 2.73
C ASN A 118 -7.49 -14.35 4.05
N ARG A 119 -7.14 -13.18 4.58
CA ARG A 119 -6.43 -13.06 5.86
C ARG A 119 -6.82 -11.77 6.56
N THR A 120 -6.85 -11.83 7.89
CA THR A 120 -7.10 -10.66 8.74
C THR A 120 -5.97 -10.55 9.76
N TYR A 121 -5.52 -9.33 9.98
CA TYR A 121 -4.48 -8.99 10.95
C TYR A 121 -4.95 -7.84 11.82
N ASP A 122 -4.66 -7.90 13.10
CA ASP A 122 -4.70 -6.74 13.99
C ASP A 122 -3.32 -6.08 14.00
N ILE A 123 -3.29 -4.82 13.68
CA ILE A 123 -2.08 -3.99 13.64
C ILE A 123 -2.26 -2.88 14.68
N GLN A 124 -1.91 -3.18 15.93
CA GLN A 124 -2.01 -2.24 17.05
C GLN A 124 -3.42 -1.61 17.18
N GLY A 125 -4.46 -2.45 17.13
CA GLY A 125 -5.86 -2.04 17.24
C GLY A 125 -6.50 -1.63 15.90
N THR A 126 -5.75 -1.61 14.81
CA THR A 126 -6.29 -1.36 13.47
C THR A 126 -6.43 -2.66 12.70
N THR A 127 -7.63 -2.97 12.22
CA THR A 127 -7.88 -4.18 11.44
C THR A 127 -7.43 -3.99 10.00
N LEU A 128 -6.54 -4.87 9.53
CA LEU A 128 -6.11 -5.01 8.14
C LEU A 128 -6.61 -6.35 7.59
N GLU A 129 -7.45 -6.30 6.57
CA GLU A 129 -8.06 -7.48 5.94
C GLU A 129 -7.62 -7.61 4.49
N PHE A 130 -7.21 -8.81 4.08
CA PHE A 130 -7.00 -9.18 2.68
C PHE A 130 -8.13 -10.07 2.23
N LYS A 131 -8.79 -9.68 1.13
CA LYS A 131 -9.87 -10.44 0.48
C LYS A 131 -9.40 -10.96 -0.87
N LYS A 132 -9.58 -12.25 -1.11
CA LYS A 132 -9.24 -12.86 -2.40
C LYS A 132 -10.01 -12.21 -3.53
N SER A 133 -9.31 -11.87 -4.60
CA SER A 133 -9.87 -11.29 -5.81
C SER A 133 -9.15 -11.82 -7.06
N SER A 134 -9.81 -11.75 -8.20
CA SER A 134 -9.21 -12.13 -9.48
C SER A 134 -8.22 -11.07 -9.98
N LEU A 135 -7.24 -11.49 -10.77
CA LEU A 135 -6.28 -10.60 -11.42
C LEU A 135 -6.95 -9.55 -12.32
N LYS A 136 -8.11 -9.86 -12.91
CA LYS A 136 -8.89 -8.88 -13.67
C LYS A 136 -9.25 -7.64 -12.85
N ASN A 137 -9.36 -7.78 -11.54
CA ASN A 137 -9.72 -6.69 -10.64
C ASN A 137 -8.52 -5.92 -10.06
N ILE A 138 -7.37 -6.59 -9.93
CA ILE A 138 -6.21 -6.08 -9.18
C ILE A 138 -4.90 -6.15 -9.98
N GLY A 139 -4.93 -6.68 -11.19
CA GLY A 139 -3.74 -6.98 -12.00
C GLY A 139 -3.08 -5.76 -12.67
N PHE A 140 -3.52 -4.55 -12.38
CA PHE A 140 -2.92 -3.32 -12.87
C PHE A 140 -1.52 -3.11 -12.27
N THR A 141 -0.65 -2.50 -13.03
CA THR A 141 0.75 -2.27 -12.65
C THR A 141 0.90 -1.10 -11.68
N TYR A 142 0.28 0.04 -12.01
CA TYR A 142 0.44 1.28 -11.26
C TYR A 142 -0.58 1.36 -10.11
N ASP A 143 -0.14 1.90 -8.97
CA ASP A 143 -1.01 2.06 -7.80
C ASP A 143 -2.14 3.06 -8.08
N GLU A 144 -1.88 4.10 -8.91
CA GLU A 144 -2.89 5.03 -9.39
C GLU A 144 -3.97 4.34 -10.22
N SER A 145 -3.58 3.44 -11.13
CA SER A 145 -4.53 2.65 -11.93
C SER A 145 -5.43 1.79 -11.04
N LYS A 146 -4.84 1.09 -10.07
CA LYS A 146 -5.59 0.28 -9.09
C LYS A 146 -6.55 1.14 -8.30
N LEU A 147 -6.08 2.29 -7.81
CA LEU A 147 -6.86 3.22 -6.99
C LEU A 147 -8.09 3.73 -7.76
N ILE A 148 -7.89 4.25 -8.97
CA ILE A 148 -8.98 4.79 -9.80
C ILE A 148 -9.97 3.68 -10.15
N VAL A 149 -9.51 2.52 -10.61
CA VAL A 149 -10.39 1.41 -10.99
C VAL A 149 -11.23 0.92 -9.81
N GLN A 150 -10.66 0.83 -8.60
CA GLN A 150 -11.41 0.41 -7.42
C GLN A 150 -12.41 1.48 -6.96
N ALA A 151 -12.06 2.74 -7.02
CA ALA A 151 -12.98 3.84 -6.70
C ALA A 151 -14.16 3.90 -7.67
N LEU A 152 -13.90 3.82 -8.98
CA LEU A 152 -14.96 3.82 -9.99
C LEU A 152 -15.90 2.61 -9.83
N LYS A 153 -15.36 1.42 -9.53
CA LYS A 153 -16.18 0.23 -9.24
C LYS A 153 -17.05 0.40 -8.01
N ALA A 154 -16.55 1.04 -6.96
CA ALA A 154 -17.32 1.28 -5.73
C ALA A 154 -18.43 2.30 -5.93
N LEU A 155 -18.18 3.35 -6.71
CA LEU A 155 -19.20 4.34 -7.08
C LEU A 155 -20.29 3.73 -7.95
N GLY A 156 -19.91 2.89 -8.93
CA GLY A 156 -20.82 2.43 -9.97
C GLY A 156 -21.03 3.48 -11.07
N LYS A 157 -21.31 2.99 -12.28
CA LYS A 157 -21.42 3.82 -13.50
C LYS A 157 -22.39 4.99 -13.36
N GLU A 158 -23.55 4.73 -12.74
CA GLU A 158 -24.66 5.69 -12.64
C GLU A 158 -24.36 6.89 -11.72
N HIS A 159 -23.30 6.80 -10.89
CA HIS A 159 -22.93 7.86 -9.95
C HIS A 159 -21.74 8.69 -10.42
N ILE A 160 -21.23 8.44 -11.62
CA ILE A 160 -20.08 9.19 -12.15
C ILE A 160 -20.55 10.56 -12.67
N THR A 161 -20.12 11.62 -12.02
CA THR A 161 -20.38 13.01 -12.40
C THR A 161 -19.12 13.70 -12.85
N GLN A 162 -19.25 14.85 -13.53
CA GLN A 162 -18.09 15.66 -13.92
C GLN A 162 -17.30 16.15 -12.70
N GLU A 163 -17.96 16.40 -11.58
CA GLU A 163 -17.31 16.78 -10.32
C GLU A 163 -16.40 15.68 -9.80
N ILE A 164 -16.86 14.41 -9.80
CA ILE A 164 -16.07 13.25 -9.43
C ILE A 164 -14.86 13.10 -10.35
N ILE A 165 -15.05 13.21 -11.67
CA ILE A 165 -13.95 13.15 -12.63
C ILE A 165 -12.91 14.22 -12.33
N ASN A 166 -13.33 15.45 -12.09
CA ASN A 166 -12.43 16.57 -11.77
C ASN A 166 -11.72 16.37 -10.42
N THR A 167 -12.41 15.79 -9.43
CA THR A 167 -11.82 15.48 -8.11
C THR A 167 -10.73 14.42 -8.25
N ILE A 168 -10.98 13.33 -8.99
CA ILE A 168 -9.97 12.30 -9.26
C ILE A 168 -8.80 12.88 -10.03
N ARG A 169 -9.06 13.66 -11.08
CA ARG A 169 -8.02 14.31 -11.92
C ARG A 169 -7.05 15.15 -11.08
N LYS A 170 -7.55 15.93 -10.12
CA LYS A 170 -6.73 16.77 -9.22
C LYS A 170 -5.76 15.96 -8.35
N GLN A 171 -6.08 14.69 -8.10
CA GLN A 171 -5.23 13.80 -7.30
C GLN A 171 -4.16 13.07 -8.13
N MET A 172 -4.26 13.15 -9.46
CA MET A 172 -3.36 12.44 -10.37
C MET A 172 -2.33 13.39 -10.97
N GLU A 173 -1.08 12.95 -11.03
CA GLU A 173 -0.04 13.71 -11.71
C GLU A 173 -0.17 13.55 -13.23
N PRO A 174 -0.17 14.64 -14.03
CA PRO A 174 -0.32 14.56 -15.48
C PRO A 174 0.69 13.63 -16.17
N LYS A 175 1.93 13.57 -15.67
CA LYS A 175 2.96 12.65 -16.19
C LYS A 175 2.58 11.17 -16.11
N MET A 176 1.56 10.80 -15.30
CA MET A 176 1.06 9.43 -15.15
C MET A 176 -0.07 9.10 -16.12
N TYR A 177 -0.70 10.09 -16.79
CA TYR A 177 -1.90 9.86 -17.61
C TYR A 177 -1.69 8.81 -18.70
N ALA A 178 -0.62 8.91 -19.48
CA ALA A 178 -0.32 7.94 -20.53
C ALA A 178 -0.13 6.52 -19.96
N LYS A 179 0.52 6.39 -18.81
CA LYS A 179 0.75 5.11 -18.13
C LYS A 179 -0.54 4.51 -17.58
N ILE A 180 -1.40 5.35 -16.97
CA ILE A 180 -2.71 4.94 -16.45
C ILE A 180 -3.60 4.46 -17.60
N LEU A 181 -3.66 5.19 -18.72
CA LEU A 181 -4.43 4.83 -19.90
C LEU A 181 -3.95 3.49 -20.50
N ASP A 182 -2.65 3.29 -20.62
CA ASP A 182 -2.12 2.04 -21.14
C ASP A 182 -2.42 0.86 -20.22
N ASP A 183 -2.20 1.00 -18.94
CA ASP A 183 -2.36 -0.02 -17.91
C ASP A 183 -3.83 -0.45 -17.72
N THR A 184 -4.78 0.48 -17.93
CA THR A 184 -6.21 0.24 -17.69
C THR A 184 -7.02 -0.19 -18.91
N ARG A 185 -6.37 -0.46 -20.07
CA ARG A 185 -7.04 -0.91 -21.31
C ARG A 185 -7.89 -2.18 -21.14
N THR A 186 -7.53 -3.03 -20.18
CA THR A 186 -8.24 -4.28 -19.88
C THR A 186 -9.40 -4.11 -18.90
N ALA A 187 -9.63 -2.91 -18.37
CA ALA A 187 -10.77 -2.60 -17.53
C ALA A 187 -12.09 -2.71 -18.32
N SER A 188 -13.23 -2.72 -17.61
CA SER A 188 -14.51 -2.66 -18.29
C SER A 188 -14.65 -1.35 -19.08
N ILE A 189 -15.35 -1.41 -20.23
CA ILE A 189 -15.45 -0.31 -21.19
C ILE A 189 -15.81 1.02 -20.50
N TRP A 190 -16.85 1.02 -19.69
CA TRP A 190 -17.30 2.25 -19.02
C TRP A 190 -16.25 2.83 -18.06
N ILE A 191 -15.47 1.97 -17.37
CA ILE A 191 -14.36 2.41 -16.49
C ILE A 191 -13.26 3.04 -17.34
N TYR A 192 -12.86 2.38 -18.43
CA TYR A 192 -11.83 2.90 -19.30
C TYR A 192 -12.23 4.23 -19.96
N ASP A 193 -13.51 4.36 -20.38
CA ASP A 193 -14.05 5.62 -20.93
C ASP A 193 -14.04 6.75 -19.88
N THR A 194 -14.36 6.44 -18.64
CA THR A 194 -14.24 7.40 -17.53
C THR A 194 -12.78 7.79 -17.29
N ILE A 195 -11.86 6.82 -17.31
CA ILE A 195 -10.42 7.10 -17.14
C ILE A 195 -9.88 7.98 -18.27
N LYS A 196 -10.34 7.78 -19.52
CA LYS A 196 -10.00 8.69 -20.62
C LYS A 196 -10.44 10.14 -20.34
N GLN A 197 -11.60 10.35 -19.72
CA GLN A 197 -12.05 11.68 -19.32
C GLN A 197 -11.21 12.25 -18.18
N ILE A 198 -10.80 11.42 -17.19
CA ILE A 198 -9.93 11.82 -16.08
C ILE A 198 -8.56 12.26 -16.60
N CYS A 199 -7.97 11.49 -17.51
CA CYS A 199 -6.62 11.70 -18.04
C CYS A 199 -6.59 12.62 -19.27
N ARG A 200 -7.67 13.33 -19.58
CA ARG A 200 -7.70 14.30 -20.69
C ARG A 200 -6.96 15.56 -20.26
N GLU A 201 -5.99 15.95 -21.06
CA GLU A 201 -5.38 17.28 -21.00
C GLU A 201 -6.38 18.28 -21.60
N ASP A 202 -6.62 19.39 -20.91
CA ASP A 202 -7.48 20.49 -21.39
C ASP A 202 -6.75 21.29 -22.44
#